data_48f926608be00c2066a1a20ebb7965d7
#
_entry.id   48f926608be00c2066a1a20ebb7965d7
#
_cell.length_a   1.000
_cell.length_b   1.000
_cell.length_c   1.000
_cell.angle_alpha   90.00
_cell.angle_beta   90.00
_cell.angle_gamma   90.00
#
_symmetry.space_group_name_H-M   'P 1'
#
loop_
_entity.id
_entity.type
_entity.pdbx_description
1 polymer ?
#
loop_
_entity_poly.entity_id
_entity_poly.type
_entity_poly.pdbx_seq_one_letter_code
_entity_poly.pdbx_strand_id
1 'polypeptide(L)'
;MYYPIFIYYNCFGPSDNEIPSLKSYDIEDRILGGDGIFNDDLGTCSVGFWARQQPNQNFIATAGHCHAPRSYYLITWNSTPTALIGRMKNYFKEPIDFGLINIENSDVQPVPSVRNTDSALYKQLFIKDIIPVSSNGAHLCLSGVKSHVICGYVLALNGFTTTERYFRDNIFIASLRSKQGDIGGSIFSYKNLMDVSLNGILTGGLRNFNNNINSIIGVITISSILKQVKNLEVVTAP
;
A
#
# COMPACT_ATOMS: atom_id res chain seq x y z
N MET A 1 1.83 31.74 -6.42
CA MET A 1 1.48 30.52 -7.20
C MET A 1 2.75 30.14 -7.94
N TYR A 2 3.50 29.16 -7.45
CA TYR A 2 4.75 28.72 -8.07
C TYR A 2 4.45 27.44 -8.86
N TYR A 3 4.69 27.48 -10.16
CA TYR A 3 4.67 26.29 -11.00
C TYR A 3 6.07 25.67 -11.03
N PRO A 4 6.24 24.36 -10.81
CA PRO A 4 7.53 23.72 -11.01
C PRO A 4 7.88 23.73 -12.50
N ILE A 5 9.04 24.30 -12.82
CA ILE A 5 9.61 24.25 -14.17
C ILE A 5 10.38 22.94 -14.29
N PHE A 6 9.90 22.03 -15.11
CA PHE A 6 10.65 20.82 -15.48
C PHE A 6 11.64 21.17 -16.60
N ILE A 7 12.94 21.14 -16.28
CA ILE A 7 14.00 21.28 -17.28
C ILE A 7 14.34 19.87 -17.78
N TYR A 8 13.98 19.57 -19.03
CA TYR A 8 14.44 18.36 -19.71
C TYR A 8 15.87 18.55 -20.18
N TYR A 9 16.81 17.82 -19.62
CA TYR A 9 18.14 17.66 -20.21
C TYR A 9 18.12 16.49 -21.20
N ASN A 10 18.21 16.79 -22.48
CA ASN A 10 18.56 15.82 -23.49
C ASN A 10 20.06 15.56 -23.39
N CYS A 11 20.47 14.51 -22.71
CA CYS A 11 21.83 14.00 -22.82
C CYS A 11 21.90 13.03 -23.99
N PHE A 12 22.36 13.50 -25.14
CA PHE A 12 22.91 12.62 -26.16
C PHE A 12 24.31 12.22 -25.70
N GLY A 13 24.50 10.96 -25.38
CA GLY A 13 25.80 10.34 -25.17
C GLY A 13 25.99 9.17 -26.14
N PRO A 14 27.17 8.98 -26.69
CA PRO A 14 27.41 7.96 -27.69
C PRO A 14 27.74 6.60 -27.08
N SER A 15 27.40 5.58 -27.86
CA SER A 15 27.98 4.22 -27.97
C SER A 15 27.81 3.21 -26.84
N ASP A 16 27.16 2.17 -27.25
CA ASP A 16 27.35 0.74 -27.00
C ASP A 16 28.48 0.39 -26.00
N ASN A 17 28.08 0.24 -24.76
CA ASN A 17 28.68 -0.74 -23.87
C ASN A 17 27.50 -1.54 -23.29
N GLU A 18 27.49 -2.83 -23.55
CA GLU A 18 26.58 -3.81 -23.00
C GLU A 18 26.49 -3.57 -21.49
N ILE A 19 25.36 -3.01 -21.07
CA ILE A 19 24.96 -3.04 -19.67
C ILE A 19 24.85 -4.53 -19.34
N PRO A 20 25.63 -5.07 -18.38
CA PRO A 20 25.46 -6.45 -17.98
C PRO A 20 23.98 -6.63 -17.69
N SER A 21 23.34 -7.58 -18.36
CA SER A 21 21.95 -7.94 -18.11
C SER A 21 21.86 -8.23 -16.60
N LEU A 22 21.38 -7.28 -15.84
CA LEU A 22 20.92 -7.53 -14.48
C LEU A 22 19.93 -8.68 -14.65
N LYS A 23 20.34 -9.88 -14.24
CA LYS A 23 19.46 -11.03 -14.14
C LYS A 23 18.17 -10.50 -13.55
N SER A 24 17.08 -10.60 -14.29
CA SER A 24 15.75 -10.40 -13.78
C SER A 24 15.64 -11.30 -12.55
N TYR A 25 15.87 -10.75 -11.38
CA TYR A 25 15.47 -11.42 -10.16
C TYR A 25 13.96 -11.51 -10.28
N ASP A 26 13.43 -12.72 -10.34
CA ASP A 26 12.02 -12.99 -10.45
C ASP A 26 11.28 -12.20 -9.36
N ILE A 27 10.65 -11.09 -9.81
CA ILE A 27 9.84 -10.22 -8.94
C ILE A 27 8.57 -10.98 -8.53
N GLU A 28 8.31 -12.12 -9.15
CA GLU A 28 7.11 -12.92 -8.94
C GLU A 28 6.99 -13.48 -7.52
N ASP A 29 8.09 -13.77 -6.83
CA ASP A 29 8.08 -14.30 -5.47
C ASP A 29 8.26 -13.23 -4.38
N ARG A 30 8.28 -11.95 -4.75
CA ARG A 30 8.46 -10.83 -3.82
C ARG A 30 7.14 -10.10 -3.59
N ILE A 31 6.77 -9.93 -2.31
CA ILE A 31 5.59 -9.14 -1.92
C ILE A 31 6.01 -7.71 -1.58
N LEU A 32 5.43 -6.75 -2.30
CA LEU A 32 5.57 -5.33 -2.08
C LEU A 32 4.24 -4.70 -1.64
N GLY A 33 4.30 -3.59 -0.94
CA GLY A 33 3.11 -2.76 -0.69
C GLY A 33 2.46 -2.37 -2.03
N GLY A 34 1.14 -2.51 -2.12
CA GLY A 34 0.39 -2.28 -3.36
C GLY A 34 0.22 -3.49 -4.27
N ASP A 35 0.87 -4.62 -3.99
CA ASP A 35 0.52 -5.89 -4.64
C ASP A 35 -0.89 -6.32 -4.27
N GLY A 36 -1.47 -7.21 -5.08
CA GLY A 36 -2.76 -7.81 -4.77
C GLY A 36 -2.63 -9.02 -3.86
N ILE A 37 -3.64 -9.19 -3.04
CA ILE A 37 -3.91 -10.41 -2.30
C ILE A 37 -5.28 -10.94 -2.74
N PHE A 38 -5.33 -12.18 -3.13
CA PHE A 38 -6.54 -12.85 -3.61
C PHE A 38 -6.98 -13.93 -2.64
N ASN A 39 -8.27 -14.02 -2.43
CA ASN A 39 -8.92 -15.09 -1.69
C ASN A 39 -10.22 -15.49 -2.42
N ASP A 40 -10.48 -16.78 -2.56
CA ASP A 40 -11.63 -17.29 -3.32
C ASP A 40 -12.98 -16.85 -2.77
N ASP A 41 -13.08 -16.63 -1.46
CA ASP A 41 -14.35 -16.26 -0.81
C ASP A 41 -14.65 -14.77 -0.89
N LEU A 42 -13.61 -13.93 -0.99
CA LEU A 42 -13.69 -12.46 -0.90
C LEU A 42 -13.37 -11.74 -2.20
N GLY A 43 -12.49 -12.33 -3.02
CA GLY A 43 -11.90 -11.67 -4.17
C GLY A 43 -10.57 -10.98 -3.85
N THR A 44 -10.36 -9.78 -4.37
CA THR A 44 -9.06 -9.09 -4.34
C THR A 44 -9.05 -7.92 -3.37
N CYS A 45 -8.02 -7.85 -2.55
CA CYS A 45 -7.56 -6.68 -1.78
C CYS A 45 -6.11 -6.35 -2.14
N SER A 46 -5.50 -5.38 -1.45
CA SER A 46 -4.11 -4.97 -1.68
C SER A 46 -3.26 -5.11 -0.43
N VAL A 47 -1.97 -5.29 -0.64
CA VAL A 47 -0.93 -5.31 0.38
C VAL A 47 -0.68 -3.88 0.87
N GLY A 48 -0.72 -3.69 2.19
CA GLY A 48 -0.32 -2.44 2.83
C GLY A 48 1.20 -2.37 2.97
N PHE A 49 1.75 -3.20 3.82
CA PHE A 49 3.18 -3.21 4.11
C PHE A 49 3.62 -4.51 4.77
N TRP A 50 4.94 -4.73 4.77
CA TRP A 50 5.54 -5.79 5.56
C TRP A 50 5.63 -5.39 7.02
N ALA A 51 5.05 -6.21 7.89
CA ALA A 51 5.10 -6.05 9.33
C ALA A 51 5.82 -7.22 10.00
N ARG A 52 6.42 -6.95 11.13
CA ARG A 52 7.03 -7.97 11.99
C ARG A 52 6.47 -7.85 13.41
N GLN A 53 6.24 -9.00 14.03
CA GLN A 53 5.93 -9.08 15.45
C GLN A 53 6.91 -10.03 16.12
N GLN A 54 7.46 -9.60 17.26
CA GLN A 54 8.45 -10.42 17.97
C GLN A 54 7.83 -11.72 18.53
N PRO A 55 8.57 -12.87 18.59
CA PRO A 55 10.02 -12.94 18.40
C PRO A 55 10.52 -13.08 16.96
N ASN A 56 9.75 -13.41 15.95
CA ASN A 56 10.19 -13.46 14.52
C ASN A 56 9.05 -13.80 13.55
N GLN A 57 7.86 -13.35 13.83
CA GLN A 57 6.74 -13.59 12.93
C GLN A 57 6.63 -12.46 11.90
N ASN A 58 6.62 -12.83 10.63
CA ASN A 58 6.44 -11.92 9.51
C ASN A 58 5.00 -11.95 9.01
N PHE A 59 4.47 -10.77 8.72
CA PHE A 59 3.09 -10.59 8.27
C PHE A 59 3.01 -9.62 7.10
N ILE A 60 1.98 -9.82 6.30
CA ILE A 60 1.50 -8.82 5.36
C ILE A 60 0.33 -8.08 6.02
N ALA A 61 0.47 -6.78 6.16
CA ALA A 61 -0.58 -5.89 6.67
C ALA A 61 -1.55 -5.52 5.54
N THR A 62 -2.84 -5.49 5.85
CA THR A 62 -3.93 -5.09 4.94
C THR A 62 -5.15 -4.62 5.75
N ALA A 63 -6.27 -4.32 5.12
CA ALA A 63 -7.51 -3.97 5.80
C ALA A 63 -8.18 -5.19 6.45
N GLY A 64 -8.77 -5.00 7.63
CA GLY A 64 -9.42 -6.09 8.39
C GLY A 64 -10.69 -6.63 7.75
N HIS A 65 -11.42 -5.80 6.99
CA HIS A 65 -12.59 -6.30 6.26
C HIS A 65 -12.22 -7.13 5.03
N CYS A 66 -10.94 -7.19 4.65
CA CYS A 66 -10.41 -8.17 3.71
C CYS A 66 -10.25 -9.57 4.34
N HIS A 67 -10.73 -9.80 5.56
CA HIS A 67 -10.69 -11.10 6.18
C HIS A 67 -11.63 -12.10 5.52
N ALA A 68 -11.06 -13.25 5.18
CA ALA A 68 -11.76 -14.44 4.73
C ALA A 68 -11.18 -15.72 5.36
N PRO A 69 -11.94 -16.83 5.45
CA PRO A 69 -11.50 -18.04 6.15
C PRO A 69 -10.33 -18.76 5.47
N ARG A 70 -10.27 -18.67 4.13
CA ARG A 70 -9.27 -19.38 3.33
C ARG A 70 -7.95 -18.65 3.24
N SER A 71 -6.97 -19.30 2.64
CA SER A 71 -5.65 -18.74 2.39
C SER A 71 -5.68 -17.65 1.33
N TYR A 72 -4.66 -16.79 1.37
CA TYR A 72 -4.44 -15.71 0.42
C TYR A 72 -3.30 -16.05 -0.54
N TYR A 73 -3.48 -15.63 -1.78
CA TYR A 73 -2.52 -15.79 -2.86
C TYR A 73 -2.04 -14.42 -3.32
N LEU A 74 -0.77 -14.32 -3.69
CA LEU A 74 -0.16 -13.13 -4.25
C LEU A 74 -0.68 -12.87 -5.66
N ILE A 75 -1.01 -11.62 -5.95
CA ILE A 75 -1.23 -11.12 -7.32
C ILE A 75 -0.30 -9.92 -7.53
N THR A 76 0.61 -10.01 -8.47
CA THR A 76 1.34 -8.83 -8.96
C THR A 76 0.47 -8.05 -9.94
N TRP A 77 0.82 -6.78 -10.20
CA TRP A 77 0.02 -5.94 -11.10
C TRP A 77 -0.07 -6.57 -12.50
N ASN A 78 -1.31 -6.58 -13.05
CA ASN A 78 -1.65 -7.14 -14.36
C ASN A 78 -1.38 -8.63 -14.49
N SER A 79 -1.34 -9.38 -13.39
CA SER A 79 -1.17 -10.84 -13.39
C SER A 79 -2.37 -11.59 -12.80
N THR A 80 -2.26 -12.91 -12.79
CA THR A 80 -3.15 -13.84 -12.08
C THR A 80 -2.54 -14.22 -10.73
N PRO A 81 -3.29 -14.84 -9.80
CA PRO A 81 -2.74 -15.37 -8.55
C PRO A 81 -1.59 -16.34 -8.81
N THR A 82 -0.46 -16.14 -8.12
CA THR A 82 0.77 -16.91 -8.33
C THR A 82 1.15 -17.76 -7.14
N ALA A 83 1.49 -17.16 -6.01
CA ALA A 83 2.07 -17.84 -4.86
C ALA A 83 1.12 -17.79 -3.66
N LEU A 84 1.06 -18.91 -2.91
CA LEU A 84 0.40 -18.95 -1.62
C LEU A 84 1.16 -18.08 -0.63
N ILE A 85 0.47 -17.16 0.05
CA ILE A 85 1.05 -16.35 1.13
C ILE A 85 0.80 -17.05 2.48
N GLY A 86 -0.46 -17.26 2.83
CA GLY A 86 -0.89 -17.83 4.10
C GLY A 86 -2.28 -17.35 4.50
N ARG A 87 -2.54 -17.25 5.82
CA ARG A 87 -3.88 -16.95 6.36
C ARG A 87 -3.88 -15.70 7.21
N MET A 88 -5.02 -14.99 7.21
CA MET A 88 -5.28 -13.88 8.12
C MET A 88 -5.86 -14.43 9.42
N LYS A 89 -5.05 -14.45 10.49
CA LYS A 89 -5.46 -14.90 11.81
C LYS A 89 -5.85 -13.77 12.74
N ASN A 90 -5.22 -12.61 12.57
CA ASN A 90 -5.41 -11.42 13.40
C ASN A 90 -6.04 -10.31 12.55
N TYR A 91 -7.25 -9.87 12.92
CA TYR A 91 -7.91 -8.76 12.24
C TYR A 91 -8.85 -8.00 13.17
N PHE A 92 -9.04 -6.74 12.87
CA PHE A 92 -9.95 -5.81 13.52
C PHE A 92 -10.83 -5.18 12.45
N LYS A 93 -12.13 -5.07 12.70
CA LYS A 93 -13.07 -4.33 11.84
C LYS A 93 -13.50 -3.02 12.49
N GLU A 94 -13.25 -2.90 13.80
CA GLU A 94 -13.43 -1.71 14.64
C GLU A 94 -12.49 -1.78 15.85
N PRO A 95 -12.07 -0.68 16.46
CA PRO A 95 -12.27 0.70 16.03
C PRO A 95 -11.44 1.07 14.79
N ILE A 96 -10.51 0.20 14.38
CA ILE A 96 -9.72 0.35 13.15
C ILE A 96 -9.97 -0.84 12.23
N ASP A 97 -9.80 -0.60 10.94
CA ASP A 97 -9.94 -1.61 9.89
C ASP A 97 -8.56 -2.15 9.49
N PHE A 98 -8.07 -3.16 10.19
CA PHE A 98 -6.71 -3.65 10.07
C PHE A 98 -6.63 -5.16 10.19
N GLY A 99 -5.79 -5.81 9.37
CA GLY A 99 -5.56 -7.24 9.40
C GLY A 99 -4.13 -7.62 9.06
N LEU A 100 -3.71 -8.78 9.58
CA LEU A 100 -2.38 -9.36 9.42
C LEU A 100 -2.50 -10.76 8.81
N ILE A 101 -1.96 -10.94 7.61
CA ILE A 101 -1.82 -12.23 6.95
C ILE A 101 -0.47 -12.80 7.36
N ASN A 102 -0.48 -13.95 8.02
CA ASN A 102 0.74 -14.68 8.38
C ASN A 102 1.40 -15.24 7.12
N ILE A 103 2.70 -15.00 6.95
CA ILE A 103 3.47 -15.57 5.84
C ILE A 103 3.82 -17.00 6.22
N GLU A 104 3.15 -17.96 5.60
CA GLU A 104 3.29 -19.40 5.86
C GLU A 104 4.18 -20.09 4.80
N ASN A 105 4.38 -19.47 3.65
CA ASN A 105 5.18 -19.98 2.55
C ASN A 105 6.58 -19.34 2.54
N SER A 106 7.62 -20.17 2.63
CA SER A 106 9.04 -19.72 2.63
C SER A 106 9.51 -19.17 1.28
N ASP A 107 8.81 -19.53 0.18
CA ASP A 107 9.18 -19.11 -1.17
C ASP A 107 8.75 -17.67 -1.47
N VAL A 108 7.87 -17.13 -0.62
CA VAL A 108 7.37 -15.76 -0.74
C VAL A 108 8.14 -14.84 0.20
N GLN A 109 8.82 -13.83 -0.35
CA GLN A 109 9.63 -12.91 0.42
C GLN A 109 9.03 -11.50 0.45
N PRO A 110 8.61 -10.98 1.62
CA PRO A 110 8.19 -9.60 1.72
C PRO A 110 9.38 -8.66 1.59
N VAL A 111 9.13 -7.50 1.01
CA VAL A 111 10.14 -6.46 0.79
C VAL A 111 9.65 -5.14 1.39
N PRO A 112 10.50 -4.37 2.09
CA PRO A 112 10.12 -3.08 2.68
C PRO A 112 10.03 -1.99 1.61
N SER A 113 9.17 -2.19 0.64
CA SER A 113 9.01 -1.32 -0.52
C SER A 113 7.56 -1.28 -1.00
N VAL A 114 7.22 -0.24 -1.71
CA VAL A 114 5.95 -0.05 -2.40
C VAL A 114 6.15 -0.31 -3.89
N ARG A 115 5.22 -1.03 -4.52
CA ARG A 115 5.25 -1.29 -5.96
C ARG A 115 4.95 -0.02 -6.75
N ASN A 116 5.76 0.19 -7.80
CA ASN A 116 5.63 1.31 -8.73
C ASN A 116 6.05 0.89 -10.16
N THR A 117 5.64 -0.33 -10.57
CA THR A 117 6.13 -0.96 -11.81
C THR A 117 5.67 -0.28 -13.10
N ASP A 118 4.73 0.69 -13.04
CA ASP A 118 4.38 1.54 -14.17
C ASP A 118 5.47 2.60 -14.46
N SER A 119 6.31 2.91 -13.47
CA SER A 119 7.46 3.77 -13.68
C SER A 119 8.54 3.04 -14.49
N ALA A 120 9.08 3.70 -15.50
CA ALA A 120 10.19 3.16 -16.29
C ALA A 120 11.48 3.05 -15.47
N LEU A 121 11.72 4.02 -14.56
CA LEU A 121 12.98 4.16 -13.83
C LEU A 121 12.90 3.59 -12.40
N TYR A 122 11.80 3.84 -11.69
CA TYR A 122 11.67 3.54 -10.25
C TYR A 122 10.54 2.55 -10.01
N LYS A 123 10.79 1.28 -10.34
CA LYS A 123 9.78 0.21 -10.28
C LYS A 123 9.35 -0.18 -8.87
N GLN A 124 10.15 0.16 -7.87
CA GLN A 124 9.85 0.02 -6.44
C GLN A 124 10.30 1.26 -5.69
N LEU A 125 9.58 1.60 -4.63
CA LEU A 125 9.86 2.74 -3.75
C LEU A 125 10.15 2.21 -2.35
N PHE A 126 11.31 2.56 -1.77
CA PHE A 126 11.76 2.02 -0.50
C PHE A 126 11.07 2.73 0.69
N ILE A 127 10.44 1.95 1.57
CA ILE A 127 9.88 2.48 2.81
C ILE A 127 11.02 2.72 3.79
N LYS A 128 11.41 3.98 3.99
CA LYS A 128 12.50 4.36 4.88
C LYS A 128 12.07 4.62 6.31
N ASP A 129 10.85 5.08 6.48
CA ASP A 129 10.29 5.36 7.79
C ASP A 129 8.75 5.39 7.76
N ILE A 130 8.17 5.68 8.91
CA ILE A 130 6.75 5.89 9.11
C ILE A 130 6.53 7.32 9.60
N ILE A 131 5.59 8.05 8.97
CA ILE A 131 5.29 9.43 9.37
C ILE A 131 3.78 9.61 9.51
N PRO A 132 3.29 10.09 10.67
CA PRO A 132 1.90 10.48 10.78
C PRO A 132 1.61 11.71 9.92
N VAL A 133 0.45 11.72 9.29
CA VAL A 133 -0.01 12.89 8.55
C VAL A 133 -0.45 13.98 9.53
N SER A 134 0.09 15.19 9.38
CA SER A 134 -0.09 16.28 10.33
C SER A 134 -0.76 17.54 9.76
N SER A 135 -1.02 17.59 8.46
CA SER A 135 -1.61 18.78 7.83
C SER A 135 -2.57 18.45 6.70
N ASN A 136 -3.64 19.24 6.60
CA ASN A 136 -4.47 19.28 5.42
C ASN A 136 -3.65 19.83 4.24
N GLY A 137 -3.96 19.36 3.03
CA GLY A 137 -3.20 19.71 1.83
C GLY A 137 -1.88 18.95 1.66
N ALA A 138 -1.49 18.08 2.60
CA ALA A 138 -0.33 17.21 2.42
C ALA A 138 -0.52 16.30 1.20
N HIS A 139 0.51 16.19 0.37
CA HIS A 139 0.51 15.33 -0.81
C HIS A 139 0.77 13.88 -0.40
N LEU A 140 -0.10 12.98 -0.82
CA LEU A 140 -0.02 11.54 -0.54
C LEU A 140 -0.29 10.73 -1.79
N CYS A 141 0.23 9.52 -1.81
CA CYS A 141 -0.01 8.55 -2.86
C CYS A 141 -0.54 7.23 -2.27
N LEU A 142 -1.33 6.55 -3.08
CA LEU A 142 -1.78 5.18 -2.86
C LEU A 142 -1.05 4.27 -3.85
N SER A 143 -0.59 3.12 -3.40
CA SER A 143 -0.28 1.99 -4.28
C SER A 143 -1.26 0.86 -4.02
N GLY A 144 -1.94 0.41 -5.05
CA GLY A 144 -2.94 -0.65 -5.00
C GLY A 144 -3.00 -1.45 -6.30
N VAL A 145 -3.46 -2.68 -6.21
CA VAL A 145 -3.41 -3.65 -7.34
C VAL A 145 -4.21 -3.23 -8.57
N LYS A 146 -5.23 -2.38 -8.41
CA LYS A 146 -6.11 -1.96 -9.51
C LYS A 146 -5.89 -0.52 -9.98
N SER A 147 -5.51 0.37 -9.08
CA SER A 147 -5.22 1.78 -9.42
C SER A 147 -3.74 2.02 -9.68
N HIS A 148 -2.88 1.07 -9.28
CA HIS A 148 -1.43 1.23 -9.26
C HIS A 148 -1.03 2.43 -8.39
N VAL A 149 -0.06 3.25 -8.78
CA VAL A 149 0.28 4.46 -8.01
C VAL A 149 -0.56 5.63 -8.49
N ILE A 150 -1.36 6.18 -7.58
CA ILE A 150 -2.13 7.41 -7.78
C ILE A 150 -1.91 8.35 -6.60
N CYS A 151 -1.91 9.66 -6.87
CA CYS A 151 -1.61 10.66 -5.84
C CYS A 151 -2.73 11.71 -5.72
N GLY A 152 -2.80 12.35 -4.56
CA GLY A 152 -3.77 13.38 -4.20
C GLY A 152 -3.38 14.09 -2.92
N TYR A 153 -4.35 14.69 -2.24
CA TYR A 153 -4.10 15.55 -1.09
C TYR A 153 -4.99 15.19 0.09
N VAL A 154 -4.46 15.38 1.29
CA VAL A 154 -5.23 15.26 2.53
C VAL A 154 -6.28 16.36 2.60
N LEU A 155 -7.53 15.97 2.82
CA LEU A 155 -8.67 16.88 2.95
C LEU A 155 -9.04 17.13 4.41
N ALA A 156 -8.95 16.09 5.25
CA ALA A 156 -9.26 16.17 6.68
C ALA A 156 -8.44 15.16 7.47
N LEU A 157 -7.95 15.55 8.65
CA LEU A 157 -7.08 14.74 9.50
C LEU A 157 -7.85 13.82 10.45
N ASN A 158 -9.03 14.24 10.90
CA ASN A 158 -9.83 13.51 11.88
C ASN A 158 -11.19 13.22 11.27
N GLY A 159 -11.28 12.06 10.65
CA GLY A 159 -12.52 11.56 10.11
C GLY A 159 -12.99 10.32 10.85
N PHE A 160 -14.22 9.95 10.57
CA PHE A 160 -14.78 8.68 10.97
C PHE A 160 -15.60 8.09 9.81
N THR A 161 -15.78 6.79 9.84
CA THR A 161 -16.73 6.10 8.96
C THR A 161 -17.66 5.25 9.82
N THR A 162 -18.90 5.19 9.40
CA THR A 162 -19.89 4.31 10.03
C THR A 162 -20.60 3.49 8.97
N THR A 163 -20.85 2.25 9.30
CA THR A 163 -21.75 1.36 8.58
C THR A 163 -22.81 0.89 9.56
N GLU A 164 -23.80 0.14 9.12
CA GLU A 164 -24.81 -0.45 10.03
C GLU A 164 -24.19 -1.31 11.15
N ARG A 165 -22.96 -1.80 10.95
CA ARG A 165 -22.31 -2.76 11.85
C ARG A 165 -21.03 -2.26 12.52
N TYR A 166 -20.33 -1.30 11.93
CA TYR A 166 -19.00 -0.88 12.36
C TYR A 166 -18.88 0.62 12.42
N PHE A 167 -18.23 1.10 13.48
CA PHE A 167 -17.77 2.47 13.65
C PHE A 167 -16.24 2.48 13.67
N ARG A 168 -15.63 3.35 12.86
CA ARG A 168 -14.19 3.52 12.76
C ARG A 168 -13.85 4.98 12.87
N ASP A 169 -12.93 5.32 13.74
CA ASP A 169 -12.42 6.66 13.96
C ASP A 169 -10.92 6.76 13.64
N ASN A 170 -10.34 7.91 13.93
CA ASN A 170 -8.90 8.16 13.71
C ASN A 170 -8.43 7.87 12.28
N ILE A 171 -9.29 8.14 11.31
CA ILE A 171 -8.94 8.08 9.91
C ILE A 171 -8.66 9.49 9.38
N PHE A 172 -7.81 9.63 8.39
CA PHE A 172 -7.79 10.84 7.59
C PHE A 172 -8.47 10.61 6.23
N ILE A 173 -8.94 11.70 5.65
CA ILE A 173 -9.63 11.70 4.36
C ILE A 173 -8.71 12.33 3.32
N ALA A 174 -8.58 11.70 2.16
CA ALA A 174 -7.77 12.20 1.06
C ALA A 174 -8.54 12.19 -0.28
N SER A 175 -8.16 13.11 -1.18
CA SER A 175 -8.70 13.22 -2.54
C SER A 175 -7.99 12.26 -3.47
N LEU A 176 -8.32 10.97 -3.41
CA LEU A 176 -7.75 9.92 -4.24
C LEU A 176 -8.86 9.10 -4.90
N ARG A 177 -8.59 8.61 -6.11
CA ARG A 177 -9.55 7.81 -6.87
C ARG A 177 -9.16 6.33 -6.83
N SER A 178 -9.45 5.66 -5.72
CA SER A 178 -9.23 4.21 -5.61
C SER A 178 -10.25 3.40 -6.41
N LYS A 179 -9.87 2.19 -6.78
CA LYS A 179 -10.74 1.20 -7.42
C LYS A 179 -11.04 0.05 -6.46
N GLN A 180 -12.09 -0.72 -6.75
CA GLN A 180 -12.36 -1.97 -6.04
C GLN A 180 -11.16 -2.92 -6.21
N GLY A 181 -10.64 -3.44 -5.08
CA GLY A 181 -9.41 -4.22 -5.04
C GLY A 181 -8.22 -3.47 -4.43
N ASP A 182 -8.23 -2.12 -4.40
CA ASP A 182 -7.14 -1.34 -3.80
C ASP A 182 -7.18 -1.29 -2.27
N ILE A 183 -8.26 -1.76 -1.66
CA ILE A 183 -8.44 -1.79 -0.20
C ILE A 183 -7.27 -2.50 0.47
N GLY A 184 -6.76 -1.90 1.53
CA GLY A 184 -5.56 -2.38 2.25
C GLY A 184 -4.25 -1.85 1.67
N GLY A 185 -4.26 -1.25 0.46
CA GLY A 185 -3.06 -0.74 -0.21
C GLY A 185 -2.32 0.33 0.57
N SER A 186 -1.03 0.46 0.28
CA SER A 186 -0.12 1.38 0.98
C SER A 186 -0.46 2.84 0.70
N ILE A 187 -0.60 3.64 1.74
CA ILE A 187 -0.64 5.10 1.65
C ILE A 187 0.69 5.66 2.10
N PHE A 188 1.31 6.47 1.26
CA PHE A 188 2.66 6.95 1.47
C PHE A 188 2.88 8.37 0.94
N SER A 189 3.93 9.01 1.44
CA SER A 189 4.45 10.29 0.95
C SER A 189 5.88 10.13 0.45
N TYR A 190 6.23 10.81 -0.64
CA TYR A 190 7.59 10.79 -1.18
C TYR A 190 8.53 11.59 -0.28
N LYS A 191 9.72 11.02 0.00
CA LYS A 191 10.89 11.72 0.58
C LYS A 191 11.80 12.23 -0.54
N ASN A 192 11.97 11.40 -1.56
CA ASN A 192 12.71 11.69 -2.78
C ASN A 192 12.18 10.78 -3.92
N LEU A 193 12.95 10.63 -4.99
CA LEU A 193 12.52 9.84 -6.17
C LEU A 193 12.33 8.34 -5.90
N MET A 194 13.01 7.79 -4.90
CA MET A 194 13.03 6.34 -4.61
C MET A 194 12.57 6.00 -3.20
N ASP A 195 12.65 6.95 -2.26
CA ASP A 195 12.36 6.72 -0.86
C ASP A 195 11.02 7.33 -0.48
N VAL A 196 10.27 6.60 0.34
CA VAL A 196 8.95 7.01 0.82
C VAL A 196 8.81 6.82 2.32
N SER A 197 7.92 7.61 2.91
CA SER A 197 7.42 7.42 4.27
C SER A 197 6.04 6.77 4.21
N LEU A 198 5.83 5.70 4.96
CA LEU A 198 4.53 5.06 5.09
C LEU A 198 3.64 5.89 6.03
N ASN A 199 2.42 6.20 5.59
CA ASN A 199 1.46 7.01 6.34
C ASN A 199 0.26 6.20 6.86
N GLY A 200 -0.08 5.10 6.19
CA GLY A 200 -1.22 4.26 6.55
C GLY A 200 -1.62 3.26 5.48
N ILE A 201 -2.86 2.78 5.57
CA ILE A 201 -3.46 1.87 4.59
C ILE A 201 -4.87 2.35 4.20
N LEU A 202 -5.28 2.05 2.97
CA LEU A 202 -6.61 2.36 2.48
C LEU A 202 -7.67 1.49 3.16
N THR A 203 -8.69 2.11 3.78
CA THR A 203 -9.84 1.38 4.35
C THR A 203 -11.08 1.40 3.48
N GLY A 204 -11.26 2.43 2.66
CA GLY A 204 -12.43 2.53 1.80
C GLY A 204 -12.48 3.85 1.05
N GLY A 205 -13.47 4.00 0.19
CA GLY A 205 -13.65 5.23 -0.57
C GLY A 205 -15.10 5.47 -0.95
N LEU A 206 -15.44 6.74 -1.12
CA LEU A 206 -16.69 7.19 -1.69
C LEU A 206 -16.43 7.72 -3.10
N ARG A 207 -17.20 7.24 -4.06
CA ARG A 207 -17.19 7.74 -5.43
C ARG A 207 -18.40 8.65 -5.64
N ASN A 208 -18.17 9.79 -6.26
CA ASN A 208 -19.26 10.54 -6.82
C ASN A 208 -19.64 9.91 -8.16
N PHE A 209 -20.81 9.28 -8.23
CA PHE A 209 -21.31 8.62 -9.43
C PHE A 209 -21.63 9.59 -10.57
N ASN A 210 -21.85 10.89 -10.27
CA ASN A 210 -22.23 11.89 -11.26
C ASN A 210 -21.03 12.57 -11.94
N ASN A 211 -19.93 12.70 -11.24
CA ASN A 211 -18.68 13.14 -11.82
C ASN A 211 -17.54 12.39 -11.13
N ASN A 212 -16.73 11.70 -11.89
CA ASN A 212 -15.59 10.96 -11.37
C ASN A 212 -14.48 11.84 -10.75
N ILE A 213 -14.71 13.14 -10.56
CA ILE A 213 -13.70 14.11 -10.15
C ILE A 213 -13.57 14.20 -8.62
N ASN A 214 -14.65 13.96 -7.87
CA ASN A 214 -14.70 14.15 -6.42
C ASN A 214 -14.70 12.80 -5.65
N SER A 215 -13.78 11.92 -5.98
CA SER A 215 -13.57 10.71 -5.18
C SER A 215 -12.76 11.04 -3.93
N ILE A 216 -13.19 10.52 -2.80
CA ILE A 216 -12.47 10.60 -1.53
C ILE A 216 -12.23 9.22 -0.98
N ILE A 217 -11.13 9.06 -0.25
CA ILE A 217 -10.79 7.83 0.46
C ILE A 217 -10.63 8.09 1.94
N GLY A 218 -10.92 7.06 2.74
CA GLY A 218 -10.58 6.98 4.16
C GLY A 218 -9.31 6.14 4.35
N VAL A 219 -8.43 6.59 5.20
CA VAL A 219 -7.14 5.95 5.47
C VAL A 219 -6.99 5.69 6.97
N ILE A 220 -6.72 4.45 7.33
CA ILE A 220 -6.29 4.11 8.70
C ILE A 220 -4.84 4.56 8.87
N THR A 221 -4.61 5.40 9.87
CA THR A 221 -3.28 5.95 10.11
C THR A 221 -2.31 4.87 10.61
N ILE A 222 -1.06 4.97 10.24
CA ILE A 222 -0.03 4.05 10.75
C ILE A 222 0.07 4.14 12.29
N SER A 223 -0.11 5.31 12.86
CA SER A 223 -0.10 5.51 14.31
C SER A 223 -1.23 4.77 15.03
N SER A 224 -2.44 4.73 14.44
CA SER A 224 -3.57 3.97 14.99
C SER A 224 -3.30 2.47 14.96
N ILE A 225 -2.70 1.98 13.88
CA ILE A 225 -2.31 0.57 13.73
C ILE A 225 -1.31 0.17 14.82
N LEU A 226 -0.22 0.91 14.97
CA LEU A 226 0.83 0.60 15.94
C LEU A 226 0.37 0.76 17.39
N LYS A 227 -0.59 1.64 17.65
CA LYS A 227 -1.22 1.78 18.97
C LYS A 227 -2.11 0.58 19.31
N GLN A 228 -2.84 0.05 18.34
CA GLN A 228 -3.79 -1.05 18.53
C GLN A 228 -3.10 -2.41 18.64
N VAL A 229 -2.04 -2.63 17.87
CA VAL A 229 -1.35 -3.92 17.82
C VAL A 229 -0.01 -3.83 18.53
N LYS A 230 0.03 -4.41 19.72
CA LYS A 230 1.25 -4.38 20.57
C LYS A 230 2.41 -5.13 19.88
N ASN A 231 3.62 -4.59 20.02
CA ASN A 231 4.87 -5.17 19.51
C ASN A 231 4.87 -5.42 17.98
N LEU A 232 4.04 -4.68 17.26
CA LEU A 232 4.08 -4.67 15.80
C LEU A 232 5.08 -3.62 15.32
N GLU A 233 5.94 -4.01 14.41
CA GLU A 233 6.92 -3.16 13.76
C GLU A 233 6.66 -3.12 12.24
N VAL A 234 6.74 -1.95 11.64
CA VAL A 234 6.84 -1.81 10.19
C VAL A 234 8.28 -2.10 9.80
N VAL A 235 8.49 -3.03 8.88
CA VAL A 235 9.83 -3.29 8.37
C VAL A 235 10.20 -2.22 7.34
N THR A 236 11.30 -1.54 7.56
CA THR A 236 11.81 -0.45 6.72
C THR A 236 13.07 -0.86 5.98
N ALA A 237 13.33 -0.22 4.84
CA ALA A 237 14.58 -0.40 4.10
C ALA A 237 15.75 0.29 4.83
N PRO A 238 16.94 -0.29 4.79
CA PRO A 238 18.15 0.28 5.39
C PRO A 238 18.56 1.63 4.78
#